data_2ce9a6f6858185adceba89c06aeea58c
#
_entry.id   2ce9a6f6858185adceba89c06aeea58c
#
_cell.length_a   1.000
_cell.length_b   1.000
_cell.length_c   1.000
_cell.angle_alpha   90.00
_cell.angle_beta   90.00
_cell.angle_gamma   90.00
#
_symmetry.space_group_name_H-M   'P 1'
#
loop_
_entity.id
_entity.type
_entity.pdbx_description
1 polymer ?
#
loop_
_entity_poly.entity_id
_entity_poly.type
_entity_poly.pdbx_seq_one_letter_code
_entity_poly.pdbx_strand_id
1 'polypeptide(L)'
;MNSKDSVFIDDPYEELLNESKRLGVGVKGLDFTLLGFSTSYTVEDGDKYKTLSEKELVLFNDENIFLNEKLKIRQSYKIKIAKVSPKKDSISSRIKLLRNKDLTKLIAEIDFNGVAFYPNIAMEVLQEIYKKMIKEKFFLGVRVFNFKKELLDALNRFKNKTLRHNKARILLARGVHSISAETEKLTLSYKNKVHKMTNVLQKVSVIGISEGDLILRHTQPGISRKGRSLKLDFIEPHIPPENKIEFSCSENLEAKEVCHIKERACYVEYYAKKNGFVTLTEGKYDIENELNLSSVTFKEFGAVLGGLDKNITVNVKSSSDLEDAVGSGVYIECETLVVNGMVGGNTTLKAKNLKVYGTTSSTSKMYAENAY
;
A
#
# COMPACT_ATOMS: atom_id res chain seq x y z
N MET A 1 -23.07 40.35 -38.13
CA MET A 1 -23.39 39.08 -37.46
C MET A 1 -23.47 39.38 -35.96
N ASN A 2 -24.71 39.54 -35.44
CA ASN A 2 -24.91 39.88 -34.04
C ASN A 2 -24.33 38.77 -33.13
N SER A 3 -23.31 39.10 -32.36
CA SER A 3 -22.82 38.26 -31.25
C SER A 3 -24.00 38.16 -30.27
N LYS A 4 -24.67 37.00 -30.22
CA LYS A 4 -25.54 36.70 -29.07
C LYS A 4 -24.70 36.86 -27.83
N ASP A 5 -25.15 37.75 -26.93
CA ASP A 5 -24.56 37.91 -25.62
C ASP A 5 -24.41 36.52 -25.01
N SER A 6 -23.21 36.23 -24.53
CA SER A 6 -22.75 34.93 -24.08
C SER A 6 -23.54 34.46 -22.85
N VAL A 7 -24.60 33.73 -23.09
CA VAL A 7 -25.40 33.06 -22.06
C VAL A 7 -24.61 31.84 -21.55
N PHE A 8 -24.65 31.57 -20.26
CA PHE A 8 -24.14 30.32 -19.71
C PHE A 8 -25.04 29.15 -20.10
N ILE A 9 -24.47 28.11 -20.61
CA ILE A 9 -25.12 26.88 -21.09
C ILE A 9 -24.59 25.68 -20.34
N ASP A 10 -25.42 24.65 -20.18
CA ASP A 10 -25.05 23.46 -19.42
C ASP A 10 -24.26 22.46 -20.25
N ASP A 11 -24.57 22.32 -21.55
CA ASP A 11 -23.86 21.41 -22.48
C ASP A 11 -23.45 22.13 -23.78
N PRO A 12 -22.15 22.49 -23.93
CA PRO A 12 -21.60 23.09 -25.14
C PRO A 12 -21.76 22.26 -26.40
N TYR A 13 -21.77 20.96 -26.31
CA TYR A 13 -21.89 20.09 -27.48
C TYR A 13 -23.34 19.96 -27.97
N GLU A 14 -24.31 20.01 -27.07
CA GLU A 14 -25.72 20.08 -27.42
C GLU A 14 -26.02 21.41 -28.09
N GLU A 15 -25.51 22.53 -27.56
CA GLU A 15 -25.67 23.85 -28.16
C GLU A 15 -25.02 23.93 -29.56
N LEU A 16 -23.83 23.30 -29.73
CA LEU A 16 -23.19 23.18 -31.04
C LEU A 16 -24.06 22.41 -32.04
N LEU A 17 -24.73 21.37 -31.61
CA LEU A 17 -25.66 20.59 -32.42
C LEU A 17 -26.89 21.42 -32.80
N ASN A 18 -27.47 22.17 -31.87
CA ASN A 18 -28.62 23.05 -32.10
C ASN A 18 -28.27 24.15 -33.10
N GLU A 19 -27.11 24.79 -32.94
CA GLU A 19 -26.63 25.80 -33.86
C GLU A 19 -26.32 25.26 -35.27
N SER A 20 -25.81 24.04 -35.37
CA SER A 20 -25.61 23.30 -36.61
C SER A 20 -26.92 23.14 -37.41
N LYS A 21 -28.00 22.72 -36.71
CA LYS A 21 -29.32 22.60 -37.29
C LYS A 21 -29.89 23.97 -37.74
N ARG A 22 -29.73 25.02 -36.89
CA ARG A 22 -30.19 26.36 -37.19
C ARG A 22 -29.53 27.00 -38.42
N LEU A 23 -28.21 26.71 -38.58
CA LEU A 23 -27.43 27.28 -39.69
C LEU A 23 -27.44 26.40 -40.94
N GLY A 24 -28.01 25.21 -40.92
CA GLY A 24 -27.97 24.27 -42.01
C GLY A 24 -26.55 23.78 -42.38
N VAL A 25 -25.61 23.82 -41.42
CA VAL A 25 -24.21 23.47 -41.61
C VAL A 25 -23.90 22.21 -40.82
N GLY A 26 -23.15 21.27 -41.39
CA GLY A 26 -22.75 20.07 -40.65
C GLY A 26 -21.97 20.41 -39.40
N VAL A 27 -22.18 19.66 -38.30
CA VAL A 27 -21.52 19.88 -36.99
C VAL A 27 -20.00 19.97 -37.10
N LYS A 28 -19.39 19.23 -38.04
CA LYS A 28 -17.93 19.26 -38.31
C LYS A 28 -17.43 20.60 -38.87
N GLY A 29 -18.33 21.43 -39.38
CA GLY A 29 -18.03 22.78 -39.86
C GLY A 29 -18.16 23.87 -38.79
N LEU A 30 -18.49 23.50 -37.58
CA LEU A 30 -18.60 24.40 -36.42
C LEU A 30 -17.63 23.95 -35.33
N ASP A 31 -17.13 24.94 -34.58
CA ASP A 31 -16.37 24.72 -33.36
C ASP A 31 -16.71 25.82 -32.34
N PHE A 32 -16.43 25.59 -31.07
CA PHE A 32 -16.61 26.58 -30.04
C PHE A 32 -15.30 26.92 -29.34
N THR A 33 -15.21 28.13 -28.85
CA THR A 33 -14.16 28.59 -27.94
C THR A 33 -14.78 28.76 -26.56
N LEU A 34 -14.20 28.13 -25.56
CA LEU A 34 -14.60 28.32 -24.16
C LEU A 34 -14.11 29.68 -23.67
N LEU A 35 -15.02 30.58 -23.33
CA LEU A 35 -14.75 31.93 -22.81
C LEU A 35 -14.62 31.92 -21.29
N GLY A 36 -15.30 30.99 -20.62
CA GLY A 36 -15.30 30.81 -19.18
C GLY A 36 -16.26 29.71 -18.74
N PHE A 37 -16.24 29.40 -17.47
CA PHE A 37 -17.20 28.47 -16.86
C PHE A 37 -17.56 28.94 -15.45
N SER A 38 -18.74 28.57 -14.99
CA SER A 38 -19.23 28.82 -13.64
C SER A 38 -19.46 27.44 -12.97
N THR A 39 -19.04 27.33 -11.72
CA THR A 39 -19.24 26.11 -10.93
C THR A 39 -20.08 26.44 -9.72
N SER A 40 -21.12 25.68 -9.49
CA SER A 40 -21.93 25.74 -8.27
C SER A 40 -22.00 24.38 -7.61
N TYR A 41 -22.09 24.38 -6.28
CA TYR A 41 -22.12 23.16 -5.48
C TYR A 41 -23.06 23.27 -4.29
N THR A 42 -23.48 22.14 -3.77
CA THR A 42 -24.16 22.00 -2.49
C THR A 42 -23.63 20.79 -1.75
N VAL A 43 -23.62 20.85 -0.42
CA VAL A 43 -23.30 19.74 0.50
C VAL A 43 -24.45 19.51 1.49
N GLU A 44 -25.61 20.10 1.21
CA GLU A 44 -26.83 20.00 2.00
C GLU A 44 -27.96 19.34 1.20
N ASP A 45 -28.96 18.83 1.89
CA ASP A 45 -30.17 18.38 1.25
C ASP A 45 -30.99 19.61 0.82
N GLY A 46 -31.21 19.75 -0.47
CA GLY A 46 -31.97 20.86 -1.06
C GLY A 46 -31.29 21.45 -2.30
N ASP A 47 -31.97 22.44 -2.90
CA ASP A 47 -31.53 23.07 -4.17
C ASP A 47 -30.74 24.36 -3.98
N LYS A 48 -30.26 24.64 -2.77
CA LYS A 48 -29.43 25.84 -2.52
C LYS A 48 -28.00 25.58 -2.97
N TYR A 49 -27.68 25.99 -4.18
CA TYR A 49 -26.33 25.95 -4.72
C TYR A 49 -25.56 27.23 -4.43
N LYS A 50 -24.32 27.08 -3.96
CA LYS A 50 -23.37 28.17 -3.82
C LYS A 50 -22.49 28.23 -5.06
N THR A 51 -22.36 29.36 -5.71
CA THR A 51 -21.47 29.58 -6.85
C THR A 51 -20.05 29.88 -6.37
N LEU A 52 -19.08 29.28 -7.01
CA LEU A 52 -17.64 29.43 -6.72
C LEU A 52 -16.93 30.14 -7.88
N SER A 53 -16.02 31.04 -7.54
CA SER A 53 -15.01 31.53 -8.47
C SER A 53 -13.97 30.45 -8.78
N GLU A 54 -13.21 30.60 -9.89
CA GLU A 54 -12.15 29.63 -10.25
C GLU A 54 -11.10 29.43 -9.13
N LYS A 55 -10.79 30.46 -8.35
CA LYS A 55 -9.85 30.38 -7.23
C LYS A 55 -10.41 29.57 -6.05
N GLU A 56 -11.72 29.64 -5.84
CA GLU A 56 -12.38 28.92 -4.74
C GLU A 56 -12.57 27.42 -5.03
N LEU A 57 -12.37 26.97 -6.27
CA LEU A 57 -12.44 25.54 -6.62
C LEU A 57 -11.39 24.69 -5.89
N VAL A 58 -10.35 25.30 -5.32
CA VAL A 58 -9.39 24.65 -4.43
C VAL A 58 -10.06 23.98 -3.21
N LEU A 59 -11.28 24.44 -2.85
CA LEU A 59 -12.11 23.84 -1.81
C LEU A 59 -12.28 22.32 -2.01
N PHE A 60 -12.44 21.87 -3.25
CA PHE A 60 -12.60 20.44 -3.57
C PHE A 60 -11.32 19.64 -3.40
N ASN A 61 -10.16 20.27 -3.15
CA ASN A 61 -8.92 19.58 -2.82
C ASN A 61 -8.95 19.00 -1.39
N ASP A 62 -9.82 19.53 -0.52
CA ASP A 62 -10.11 18.90 0.77
C ASP A 62 -10.90 17.60 0.54
N GLU A 63 -10.34 16.49 1.03
CA GLU A 63 -10.96 15.18 0.88
C GLU A 63 -12.26 15.05 1.67
N ASN A 64 -12.42 15.73 2.81
CA ASN A 64 -13.64 15.68 3.61
C ASN A 64 -14.81 16.29 2.85
N ILE A 65 -14.56 17.38 2.13
CA ILE A 65 -15.59 18.02 1.29
C ILE A 65 -15.86 17.15 0.06
N PHE A 66 -14.80 16.69 -0.60
CA PHE A 66 -14.96 15.92 -1.83
C PHE A 66 -15.60 14.54 -1.59
N LEU A 67 -15.40 13.94 -0.43
CA LEU A 67 -16.01 12.66 -0.03
C LEU A 67 -17.38 12.80 0.64
N ASN A 68 -17.88 14.04 0.82
CA ASN A 68 -19.21 14.23 1.39
C ASN A 68 -20.27 13.62 0.49
N GLU A 69 -21.10 12.73 1.03
CA GLU A 69 -22.14 12.01 0.27
C GLU A 69 -23.17 12.93 -0.38
N LYS A 70 -23.45 14.09 0.24
CA LYS A 70 -24.39 15.08 -0.24
C LYS A 70 -23.80 16.06 -1.25
N LEU A 71 -22.48 15.97 -1.53
CA LEU A 71 -21.85 16.87 -2.50
C LEU A 71 -22.42 16.66 -3.89
N LYS A 72 -23.02 17.73 -4.42
CA LYS A 72 -23.44 17.83 -5.83
C LYS A 72 -22.74 19.02 -6.45
N ILE A 73 -22.24 18.86 -7.68
CA ILE A 73 -21.56 19.92 -8.45
C ILE A 73 -22.31 20.10 -9.77
N ARG A 74 -22.51 21.35 -10.16
CA ARG A 74 -23.04 21.74 -11.47
C ARG A 74 -22.05 22.70 -12.12
N GLN A 75 -21.86 22.59 -13.42
CA GLN A 75 -21.07 23.54 -14.21
C GLN A 75 -21.87 24.03 -15.40
N SER A 76 -21.76 25.32 -15.67
CA SER A 76 -22.25 25.93 -16.87
C SER A 76 -21.11 26.67 -17.58
N TYR A 77 -21.21 26.78 -18.88
CA TYR A 77 -20.12 27.19 -19.75
C TYR A 77 -20.51 28.39 -20.61
N LYS A 78 -19.61 29.35 -20.69
CA LYS A 78 -19.74 30.51 -21.58
C LYS A 78 -18.91 30.22 -22.83
N ILE A 79 -19.56 30.08 -23.99
CA ILE A 79 -18.90 29.71 -25.23
C ILE A 79 -19.19 30.73 -26.35
N LYS A 80 -18.29 30.69 -27.36
CA LYS A 80 -18.49 31.40 -28.63
C LYS A 80 -18.39 30.37 -29.76
N ILE A 81 -19.48 30.18 -30.50
CA ILE A 81 -19.50 29.27 -31.66
C ILE A 81 -19.06 30.01 -32.91
N ALA A 82 -18.25 29.37 -33.73
CA ALA A 82 -17.79 29.91 -35.00
C ALA A 82 -17.73 28.81 -36.08
N LYS A 83 -17.88 29.22 -37.35
CA LYS A 83 -17.62 28.34 -38.50
C LYS A 83 -16.11 28.10 -38.61
N VAL A 84 -15.72 26.87 -38.76
CA VAL A 84 -14.33 26.48 -38.88
C VAL A 84 -14.15 25.62 -40.11
N SER A 85 -13.14 25.94 -40.92
CA SER A 85 -12.70 25.04 -41.96
C SER A 85 -11.91 23.88 -41.34
N PRO A 86 -12.16 22.62 -41.72
CA PRO A 86 -11.43 21.49 -41.17
C PRO A 86 -9.95 21.60 -41.52
N LYS A 87 -9.12 21.89 -40.52
CA LYS A 87 -7.65 21.86 -40.68
C LYS A 87 -7.18 20.42 -40.63
N LYS A 88 -6.36 20.02 -41.60
CA LYS A 88 -5.84 18.65 -41.75
C LYS A 88 -4.95 18.21 -40.56
N ASP A 89 -4.31 19.13 -39.86
CA ASP A 89 -3.36 18.90 -38.75
C ASP A 89 -3.68 19.72 -37.49
N SER A 90 -4.91 19.60 -36.98
CA SER A 90 -5.26 20.30 -35.75
C SER A 90 -4.60 19.63 -34.54
N ILE A 91 -4.13 20.44 -33.57
CA ILE A 91 -3.57 19.96 -32.29
C ILE A 91 -4.58 19.07 -31.53
N SER A 92 -5.87 19.26 -31.82
CA SER A 92 -6.96 18.49 -31.22
C SER A 92 -6.83 16.97 -31.42
N SER A 93 -6.44 16.57 -32.64
CA SER A 93 -6.25 15.13 -32.96
C SER A 93 -5.08 14.49 -32.21
N ARG A 94 -4.15 15.31 -31.71
CA ARG A 94 -2.91 14.92 -31.05
C ARG A 94 -3.01 14.89 -29.51
N ILE A 95 -4.15 15.30 -28.98
CA ILE A 95 -4.43 15.28 -27.53
C ILE A 95 -5.36 14.11 -27.22
N LYS A 96 -4.96 13.26 -26.28
CA LYS A 96 -5.77 12.16 -25.74
C LYS A 96 -5.96 12.31 -24.26
N LEU A 97 -7.16 12.03 -23.76
CA LEU A 97 -7.41 11.90 -22.33
C LEU A 97 -7.21 10.44 -21.92
N LEU A 98 -6.29 10.23 -21.00
CA LEU A 98 -6.03 8.92 -20.38
C LEU A 98 -6.62 8.92 -18.98
N ARG A 99 -7.26 7.83 -18.61
CA ARG A 99 -7.92 7.64 -17.32
C ARG A 99 -7.67 6.23 -16.79
N ASN A 100 -7.60 6.08 -15.49
CA ASN A 100 -7.60 4.76 -14.86
C ASN A 100 -9.04 4.21 -14.76
N LYS A 101 -9.16 2.93 -14.43
CA LYS A 101 -10.44 2.20 -14.36
C LYS A 101 -11.44 2.90 -13.42
N ASP A 102 -10.97 3.36 -12.28
CA ASP A 102 -11.81 3.96 -11.22
C ASP A 102 -12.03 5.47 -11.41
N LEU A 103 -11.61 6.04 -12.53
CA LEU A 103 -11.71 7.46 -12.84
C LEU A 103 -11.16 8.40 -11.74
N THR A 104 -10.17 7.92 -10.97
CA THR A 104 -9.50 8.72 -9.94
C THR A 104 -8.25 9.42 -10.45
N LYS A 105 -7.89 9.24 -11.71
CA LYS A 105 -6.76 9.89 -12.35
C LYS A 105 -7.10 10.23 -13.80
N LEU A 106 -6.96 11.51 -14.13
CA LEU A 106 -7.14 12.03 -15.48
C LEU A 106 -5.86 12.68 -15.97
N ILE A 107 -5.35 12.26 -17.13
CA ILE A 107 -4.11 12.73 -17.72
C ILE A 107 -4.39 13.16 -19.16
N ALA A 108 -3.83 14.30 -19.58
CA ALA A 108 -3.71 14.64 -20.98
C ALA A 108 -2.39 14.10 -21.54
N GLU A 109 -2.43 13.29 -22.58
CA GLU A 109 -1.29 12.93 -23.39
C GLU A 109 -1.32 13.77 -24.67
N ILE A 110 -0.24 14.51 -24.91
CA ILE A 110 -0.10 15.43 -26.04
C ILE A 110 1.07 14.94 -26.89
N ASP A 111 0.83 14.71 -28.17
CA ASP A 111 1.84 14.34 -29.15
C ASP A 111 2.23 15.54 -30.02
N PHE A 112 3.44 16.05 -29.84
CA PHE A 112 3.99 17.18 -30.57
C PHE A 112 4.80 16.76 -31.81
N ASN A 113 4.82 15.48 -32.20
CA ASN A 113 5.55 15.05 -33.39
C ASN A 113 5.00 15.74 -34.63
N GLY A 114 5.89 16.36 -35.40
CA GLY A 114 5.51 17.10 -36.62
C GLY A 114 4.79 18.44 -36.36
N VAL A 115 4.71 18.90 -35.12
CA VAL A 115 4.17 20.21 -34.76
C VAL A 115 5.30 21.20 -34.63
N ALA A 116 5.19 22.38 -35.25
CA ALA A 116 6.09 23.50 -35.00
C ALA A 116 5.59 24.30 -33.79
N PHE A 117 6.52 24.84 -32.99
CA PHE A 117 6.15 25.75 -31.92
C PHE A 117 5.67 27.10 -32.48
N TYR A 118 4.55 27.62 -31.98
CA TYR A 118 4.02 28.94 -32.33
C TYR A 118 3.46 29.65 -31.08
N PRO A 119 3.35 30.99 -31.07
CA PRO A 119 3.06 31.78 -29.87
C PRO A 119 1.78 31.39 -29.12
N ASN A 120 0.72 31.03 -29.84
CA ASN A 120 -0.59 30.74 -29.23
C ASN A 120 -0.84 29.25 -28.93
N ILE A 121 0.16 28.38 -29.11
CA ILE A 121 0.01 26.93 -28.91
C ILE A 121 -0.48 26.58 -27.49
N ALA A 122 -0.06 27.33 -26.49
CA ALA A 122 -0.46 27.11 -25.10
C ALA A 122 -1.98 27.27 -24.90
N MET A 123 -2.53 28.32 -25.47
CA MET A 123 -3.98 28.60 -25.39
C MET A 123 -4.78 27.58 -26.19
N GLU A 124 -4.30 27.19 -27.36
CA GLU A 124 -4.96 26.21 -28.20
C GLU A 124 -4.96 24.83 -27.54
N VAL A 125 -3.83 24.38 -26.99
CA VAL A 125 -3.75 23.12 -26.23
C VAL A 125 -4.68 23.15 -25.02
N LEU A 126 -4.71 24.23 -24.25
CA LEU A 126 -5.58 24.39 -23.10
C LEU A 126 -7.07 24.31 -23.49
N GLN A 127 -7.46 25.02 -24.53
CA GLN A 127 -8.82 25.00 -25.07
C GLN A 127 -9.23 23.57 -25.49
N GLU A 128 -8.36 22.88 -26.20
CA GLU A 128 -8.65 21.51 -26.67
C GLU A 128 -8.73 20.50 -25.51
N ILE A 129 -7.89 20.64 -24.49
CA ILE A 129 -8.00 19.83 -23.27
C ILE A 129 -9.36 20.06 -22.59
N TYR A 130 -9.77 21.31 -22.40
CA TYR A 130 -11.05 21.66 -21.78
C TYR A 130 -12.24 21.15 -22.61
N LYS A 131 -12.22 21.29 -23.93
CA LYS A 131 -13.26 20.74 -24.81
C LYS A 131 -13.39 19.23 -24.63
N LYS A 132 -12.27 18.50 -24.58
CA LYS A 132 -12.28 17.05 -24.37
C LYS A 132 -12.78 16.68 -22.98
N MET A 133 -12.41 17.41 -21.93
CA MET A 133 -12.94 17.23 -20.57
C MET A 133 -14.45 17.40 -20.53
N ILE A 134 -14.97 18.47 -21.13
CA ILE A 134 -16.42 18.75 -21.22
C ILE A 134 -17.11 17.61 -21.99
N LYS A 135 -16.56 17.20 -23.15
CA LYS A 135 -17.10 16.12 -23.97
C LYS A 135 -17.25 14.81 -23.21
N GLU A 136 -16.27 14.51 -22.35
CA GLU A 136 -16.27 13.32 -21.51
C GLU A 136 -16.96 13.53 -20.15
N LYS A 137 -17.59 14.70 -19.95
CA LYS A 137 -18.33 15.08 -18.73
C LYS A 137 -17.46 15.07 -17.47
N PHE A 138 -16.22 15.58 -17.57
CA PHE A 138 -15.39 15.89 -16.42
C PHE A 138 -15.54 17.36 -16.06
N PHE A 139 -15.56 17.63 -14.76
CA PHE A 139 -15.63 19.01 -14.24
C PHE A 139 -14.30 19.73 -14.44
N LEU A 140 -14.39 20.99 -14.93
CA LEU A 140 -13.21 21.84 -15.06
C LEU A 140 -12.82 22.43 -13.71
N GLY A 141 -11.54 22.45 -13.41
CA GLY A 141 -11.00 23.08 -12.19
C GLY A 141 -11.23 22.29 -10.89
N VAL A 142 -12.00 21.20 -10.90
CA VAL A 142 -12.27 20.38 -9.72
C VAL A 142 -11.12 19.39 -9.51
N ARG A 143 -10.57 19.35 -8.28
CA ARG A 143 -9.47 18.45 -7.90
C ARG A 143 -8.22 18.58 -8.79
N VAL A 144 -7.96 19.80 -9.25
CA VAL A 144 -6.80 20.19 -10.06
C VAL A 144 -5.72 20.74 -9.13
N PHE A 145 -4.50 20.20 -9.18
CA PHE A 145 -3.41 20.61 -8.28
C PHE A 145 -2.36 21.48 -9.01
N ASN A 146 -1.68 20.94 -10.00
CA ASN A 146 -0.55 21.62 -10.67
C ASN A 146 -0.69 21.69 -12.19
N PHE A 147 -1.87 21.46 -12.73
CA PHE A 147 -2.09 21.31 -14.17
C PHE A 147 -1.52 22.44 -15.03
N LYS A 148 -1.84 23.71 -14.71
CA LYS A 148 -1.39 24.88 -15.48
C LYS A 148 0.14 25.00 -15.50
N LYS A 149 0.79 24.71 -14.35
CA LYS A 149 2.25 24.71 -14.23
C LYS A 149 2.89 23.58 -15.05
N GLU A 150 2.37 22.36 -14.92
CA GLU A 150 2.86 21.20 -15.68
C GLU A 150 2.70 21.41 -17.19
N LEU A 151 1.61 22.04 -17.63
CA LEU A 151 1.39 22.37 -19.03
C LEU A 151 2.42 23.37 -19.54
N LEU A 152 2.67 24.45 -18.80
CA LEU A 152 3.68 25.45 -19.18
C LEU A 152 5.09 24.86 -19.22
N ASP A 153 5.44 24.04 -18.25
CA ASP A 153 6.73 23.35 -18.21
C ASP A 153 6.92 22.40 -19.41
N ALA A 154 5.85 21.66 -19.79
CA ALA A 154 5.88 20.79 -20.94
C ALA A 154 6.06 21.58 -22.25
N LEU A 155 5.35 22.69 -22.39
CA LEU A 155 5.46 23.58 -23.58
C LEU A 155 6.83 24.26 -23.68
N ASN A 156 7.42 24.66 -22.54
CA ASN A 156 8.78 25.18 -22.50
C ASN A 156 9.81 24.13 -22.94
N ARG A 157 9.66 22.89 -22.48
CA ARG A 157 10.52 21.77 -22.94
C ARG A 157 10.33 21.48 -24.42
N PHE A 158 9.10 21.57 -24.91
CA PHE A 158 8.80 21.43 -26.34
C PHE A 158 9.48 22.55 -27.15
N LYS A 159 9.32 23.81 -26.74
CA LYS A 159 9.98 24.98 -27.37
C LYS A 159 11.50 24.79 -27.44
N ASN A 160 12.11 24.32 -26.36
CA ASN A 160 13.56 24.12 -26.24
C ASN A 160 14.06 22.78 -26.80
N LYS A 161 13.20 21.99 -27.45
CA LYS A 161 13.49 20.65 -28.01
C LYS A 161 14.07 19.66 -26.99
N THR A 162 13.75 19.83 -25.72
CA THR A 162 14.18 18.94 -24.62
C THR A 162 13.10 17.94 -24.20
N LEU A 163 11.96 17.93 -24.88
CA LEU A 163 10.88 17.02 -24.60
C LEU A 163 11.18 15.62 -25.15
N ARG A 164 11.22 14.63 -24.27
CA ARG A 164 11.50 13.23 -24.64
C ARG A 164 10.41 12.69 -25.57
N HIS A 165 10.80 12.13 -26.72
CA HIS A 165 9.92 11.59 -27.75
C HIS A 165 8.84 12.57 -28.25
N ASN A 166 9.00 13.88 -28.05
CA ASN A 166 8.03 14.92 -28.37
C ASN A 166 6.61 14.64 -27.80
N LYS A 167 6.52 13.92 -26.67
CA LYS A 167 5.25 13.62 -26.00
C LYS A 167 5.26 14.15 -24.58
N ALA A 168 4.15 14.75 -24.18
CA ALA A 168 3.92 15.21 -22.81
C ALA A 168 2.74 14.47 -22.20
N ARG A 169 2.87 14.08 -20.94
CA ARG A 169 1.78 13.58 -20.09
C ARG A 169 1.60 14.50 -18.92
N ILE A 170 0.44 15.12 -18.83
CA ILE A 170 0.12 16.16 -17.87
C ILE A 170 -1.05 15.69 -17.02
N LEU A 171 -0.88 15.72 -15.71
CA LEU A 171 -1.94 15.38 -14.79
C LEU A 171 -2.98 16.49 -14.73
N LEU A 172 -4.20 16.21 -15.14
CA LEU A 172 -5.30 17.18 -15.15
C LEU A 172 -6.01 17.25 -13.81
N ALA A 173 -6.40 16.10 -13.26
CA ALA A 173 -7.14 16.01 -12.02
C ALA A 173 -6.93 14.68 -11.31
N ARG A 174 -7.18 14.65 -9.97
CA ARG A 174 -7.15 13.45 -9.14
C ARG A 174 -8.42 13.33 -8.31
N GLY A 175 -9.12 12.21 -8.41
CA GLY A 175 -10.13 11.80 -7.45
C GLY A 175 -9.51 11.31 -6.14
N VAL A 176 -10.29 10.58 -5.37
CA VAL A 176 -9.85 9.93 -4.13
C VAL A 176 -9.99 8.42 -4.29
N HIS A 177 -8.90 7.70 -4.09
CA HIS A 177 -8.95 6.23 -4.10
C HIS A 177 -9.67 5.71 -2.86
N SER A 178 -10.37 4.59 -3.01
CA SER A 178 -10.83 3.83 -1.84
C SER A 178 -9.62 3.24 -1.09
N ILE A 179 -9.76 3.11 0.21
CA ILE A 179 -8.79 2.45 1.07
C ILE A 179 -9.45 1.18 1.57
N SER A 180 -8.90 0.04 1.17
CA SER A 180 -9.33 -1.26 1.69
C SER A 180 -8.82 -1.46 3.11
N ALA A 181 -9.61 -2.13 3.94
CA ALA A 181 -9.14 -2.58 5.24
C ALA A 181 -7.97 -3.57 5.05
N GLU A 182 -6.97 -3.48 5.89
CA GLU A 182 -5.97 -4.54 5.99
C GLU A 182 -6.61 -5.76 6.67
N THR A 183 -6.24 -6.97 6.22
CA THR A 183 -6.66 -8.20 6.88
C THR A 183 -5.96 -8.34 8.21
N GLU A 184 -6.65 -8.93 9.18
CA GLU A 184 -6.03 -9.38 10.41
C GLU A 184 -4.85 -10.31 10.11
N LYS A 185 -3.71 -10.06 10.75
CA LYS A 185 -2.48 -10.82 10.50
C LYS A 185 -1.67 -10.99 11.78
N LEU A 186 -1.27 -12.24 12.04
CA LEU A 186 -0.30 -12.56 13.09
C LEU A 186 1.06 -12.86 12.47
N THR A 187 2.06 -12.05 12.82
CA THR A 187 3.44 -12.24 12.36
C THR A 187 4.28 -12.79 13.51
N LEU A 188 4.92 -13.94 13.26
CA LEU A 188 5.78 -14.61 14.24
C LEU A 188 7.22 -14.08 14.10
N SER A 189 7.53 -13.00 14.80
CA SER A 189 8.83 -12.30 14.68
C SER A 189 10.00 -13.12 15.18
N TYR A 190 9.79 -13.99 16.17
CA TYR A 190 10.82 -14.88 16.70
C TYR A 190 11.33 -15.89 15.65
N LYS A 191 10.49 -16.34 14.72
CA LYS A 191 10.87 -17.24 13.64
C LYS A 191 11.84 -16.60 12.65
N ASN A 192 11.81 -15.29 12.49
CA ASN A 192 12.74 -14.57 11.63
C ASN A 192 14.17 -14.53 12.21
N LYS A 193 14.34 -14.63 13.52
CA LYS A 193 15.66 -14.75 14.17
C LYS A 193 16.30 -16.10 13.81
N VAL A 194 15.52 -17.17 13.77
CA VAL A 194 15.96 -18.51 13.39
C VAL A 194 16.66 -18.47 12.03
N HIS A 195 16.09 -17.78 11.06
CA HIS A 195 16.67 -17.68 9.71
C HIS A 195 17.94 -16.83 9.62
N LYS A 196 18.09 -15.81 10.48
CA LYS A 196 19.27 -14.92 10.43
C LYS A 196 20.53 -15.50 11.09
N MET A 197 20.38 -16.41 12.04
CA MET A 197 21.51 -16.98 12.78
C MET A 197 22.03 -18.29 12.18
N THR A 198 21.26 -18.96 11.35
CA THR A 198 21.61 -20.25 10.74
C THR A 198 22.24 -20.11 9.36
N ASN A 199 23.31 -19.34 9.25
CA ASN A 199 24.03 -19.19 7.98
C ASN A 199 24.78 -20.48 7.53
N VAL A 200 24.72 -21.57 8.27
CA VAL A 200 25.44 -22.80 7.92
C VAL A 200 24.62 -24.04 8.31
N LEU A 201 24.07 -24.73 7.33
CA LEU A 201 23.83 -26.16 7.27
C LEU A 201 22.64 -26.82 7.99
N GLN A 202 21.72 -26.16 8.70
CA GLN A 202 20.69 -26.88 9.42
C GLN A 202 19.27 -26.36 9.18
N LYS A 203 18.39 -27.29 8.77
CA LYS A 203 17.01 -26.95 8.36
C LYS A 203 16.10 -26.47 9.48
N VAL A 204 16.34 -26.83 10.71
CA VAL A 204 15.49 -26.50 11.86
C VAL A 204 16.37 -26.23 13.07
N SER A 205 16.18 -25.12 13.72
CA SER A 205 16.85 -24.77 14.96
C SER A 205 15.83 -24.19 15.94
N VAL A 206 15.87 -24.61 17.18
CA VAL A 206 15.14 -24.00 18.28
C VAL A 206 16.07 -22.96 18.91
N ILE A 207 15.65 -21.70 18.89
CA ILE A 207 16.45 -20.58 19.38
C ILE A 207 15.79 -19.97 20.61
N GLY A 208 16.58 -19.86 21.67
CA GLY A 208 16.20 -19.14 22.89
C GLY A 208 16.13 -17.64 22.64
N ILE A 209 15.08 -17.05 23.11
CA ILE A 209 14.84 -15.59 23.08
C ILE A 209 15.38 -14.93 24.36
N SER A 210 15.58 -13.63 24.30
CA SER A 210 15.97 -12.82 25.45
C SER A 210 14.82 -11.95 25.90
N GLU A 211 14.81 -11.57 27.16
CA GLU A 211 13.92 -10.51 27.67
C GLU A 211 14.00 -9.27 26.78
N GLY A 212 12.86 -8.66 26.48
CA GLY A 212 12.73 -7.52 25.57
C GLY A 212 12.68 -7.86 24.07
N ASP A 213 12.84 -9.13 23.69
CA ASP A 213 12.71 -9.52 22.29
C ASP A 213 11.26 -9.43 21.79
N LEU A 214 11.06 -8.92 20.56
CA LEU A 214 9.76 -8.93 19.90
C LEU A 214 9.43 -10.36 19.44
N ILE A 215 8.35 -10.92 19.95
CA ILE A 215 7.91 -12.30 19.70
C ILE A 215 6.84 -12.33 18.60
N LEU A 216 5.77 -11.56 18.79
CA LEU A 216 4.61 -11.55 17.91
C LEU A 216 4.24 -10.12 17.54
N ARG A 217 3.72 -9.93 16.33
CA ARG A 217 3.03 -8.72 15.93
C ARG A 217 1.65 -9.10 15.39
N HIS A 218 0.62 -8.61 16.05
CA HIS A 218 -0.77 -8.77 15.65
C HIS A 218 -1.25 -7.47 15.00
N THR A 219 -1.45 -7.50 13.69
CA THR A 219 -2.04 -6.39 12.94
C THR A 219 -3.54 -6.51 13.01
N GLN A 220 -4.19 -5.48 13.58
CA GLN A 220 -5.65 -5.42 13.65
C GLN A 220 -6.25 -5.05 12.29
N PRO A 221 -7.50 -5.47 12.02
CA PRO A 221 -8.19 -5.05 10.80
C PRO A 221 -8.23 -3.52 10.70
N GLY A 222 -7.77 -2.99 9.58
CA GLY A 222 -7.79 -1.55 9.32
C GLY A 222 -9.22 -1.05 9.07
N ILE A 223 -9.40 0.28 9.09
CA ILE A 223 -10.67 0.92 8.71
C ILE A 223 -10.68 1.13 7.20
N SER A 224 -11.66 0.56 6.52
CA SER A 224 -11.89 0.83 5.11
C SER A 224 -12.51 2.22 4.92
N ARG A 225 -12.22 2.86 3.79
CA ARG A 225 -12.80 4.15 3.39
C ARG A 225 -13.17 4.14 1.92
N LYS A 226 -14.39 4.58 1.61
CA LYS A 226 -14.82 4.80 0.23
C LYS A 226 -13.93 5.83 -0.44
N GLY A 227 -13.67 5.63 -1.73
CA GLY A 227 -13.09 6.62 -2.61
C GLY A 227 -14.17 7.40 -3.38
N ARG A 228 -13.75 8.36 -4.22
CA ARG A 228 -14.65 9.05 -5.12
C ARG A 228 -13.98 9.35 -6.46
N SER A 229 -14.66 9.03 -7.54
CA SER A 229 -14.21 9.29 -8.90
C SER A 229 -14.27 10.78 -9.25
N LEU A 230 -13.63 11.19 -10.34
CA LEU A 230 -13.73 12.55 -10.88
C LEU A 230 -15.10 12.86 -11.49
N LYS A 231 -16.00 11.89 -11.58
CA LYS A 231 -17.41 12.05 -11.96
C LYS A 231 -18.36 12.03 -10.77
N LEU A 232 -17.79 12.08 -9.55
CA LEU A 232 -18.50 12.06 -8.27
C LEU A 232 -19.11 10.72 -7.87
N ASP A 233 -18.86 9.63 -8.61
CA ASP A 233 -19.31 8.30 -8.23
C ASP A 233 -18.46 7.79 -7.06
N PHE A 234 -19.09 7.14 -6.08
CA PHE A 234 -18.37 6.50 -5.00
C PHE A 234 -17.68 5.22 -5.48
N ILE A 235 -16.51 4.96 -4.92
CA ILE A 235 -15.71 3.77 -5.15
C ILE A 235 -15.67 2.99 -3.85
N GLU A 236 -16.34 1.85 -3.85
CA GLU A 236 -16.36 0.99 -2.68
C GLU A 236 -14.97 0.37 -2.45
N PRO A 237 -14.52 0.30 -1.20
CA PRO A 237 -13.28 -0.40 -0.86
C PRO A 237 -13.46 -1.91 -1.05
N HIS A 238 -12.39 -2.59 -1.40
CA HIS A 238 -12.37 -4.04 -1.30
C HIS A 238 -12.38 -4.44 0.18
N ILE A 239 -13.39 -5.17 0.59
CA ILE A 239 -13.48 -5.74 1.93
C ILE A 239 -12.91 -7.16 1.84
N PRO A 240 -11.72 -7.41 2.42
CA PRO A 240 -11.18 -8.76 2.45
C PRO A 240 -12.04 -9.67 3.33
N PRO A 241 -12.05 -11.00 3.09
CA PRO A 241 -12.77 -11.92 3.94
C PRO A 241 -12.29 -11.80 5.39
N GLU A 242 -13.21 -11.85 6.33
CA GLU A 242 -12.90 -11.86 7.76
C GLU A 242 -12.20 -13.18 8.11
N ASN A 243 -10.90 -13.12 8.29
CA ASN A 243 -10.12 -14.22 8.87
C ASN A 243 -9.78 -13.81 10.31
N LYS A 244 -10.67 -14.17 11.24
CA LYS A 244 -10.40 -13.96 12.65
C LYS A 244 -9.29 -14.90 13.12
N ILE A 245 -8.20 -14.36 13.64
CA ILE A 245 -7.09 -15.11 14.18
C ILE A 245 -7.28 -15.28 15.68
N GLU A 246 -7.58 -16.50 16.11
CA GLU A 246 -7.72 -16.82 17.51
C GLU A 246 -6.35 -17.21 18.10
N PHE A 247 -5.86 -16.43 19.01
CA PHE A 247 -4.67 -16.72 19.81
C PHE A 247 -4.75 -16.02 21.16
N SER A 248 -3.97 -16.48 22.09
CA SER A 248 -3.78 -15.84 23.38
C SER A 248 -2.30 -15.79 23.76
N CYS A 249 -1.96 -14.95 24.71
CA CYS A 249 -0.61 -14.84 25.23
C CYS A 249 -0.62 -15.02 26.76
N SER A 250 0.45 -15.61 27.29
CA SER A 250 0.65 -15.73 28.73
C SER A 250 1.07 -14.39 29.35
N GLU A 251 1.14 -14.34 30.68
CA GLU A 251 1.68 -13.22 31.43
C GLU A 251 3.17 -12.94 31.20
N ASN A 252 3.89 -13.91 30.60
CA ASN A 252 5.31 -13.81 30.25
C ASN A 252 5.53 -13.00 28.96
N LEU A 253 4.46 -12.53 28.32
CA LEU A 253 4.49 -11.67 27.15
C LEU A 253 3.84 -10.32 27.50
N GLU A 254 4.54 -9.22 27.20
CA GLU A 254 4.05 -7.86 27.38
C GLU A 254 3.48 -7.33 26.06
N ALA A 255 2.21 -6.94 26.06
CA ALA A 255 1.55 -6.34 24.92
C ALA A 255 1.78 -4.83 24.89
N LYS A 256 2.16 -4.29 23.72
CA LYS A 256 2.29 -2.85 23.46
C LYS A 256 1.54 -2.48 22.21
N GLU A 257 0.60 -1.56 22.34
CA GLU A 257 -0.10 -1.01 21.17
C GLU A 257 0.77 0.01 20.46
N VAL A 258 0.90 -0.14 19.15
CA VAL A 258 1.67 0.75 18.30
C VAL A 258 0.79 1.18 17.14
N CYS A 259 0.50 2.49 17.06
CA CYS A 259 -0.28 3.05 15.96
C CYS A 259 0.56 4.02 15.14
N HIS A 260 0.72 3.73 13.86
CA HIS A 260 1.37 4.61 12.91
C HIS A 260 0.33 5.49 12.19
N ILE A 261 0.19 6.73 12.63
CA ILE A 261 -0.77 7.70 12.09
C ILE A 261 -0.59 7.89 10.57
N LYS A 262 0.65 7.90 10.08
CA LYS A 262 0.95 8.06 8.64
C LYS A 262 0.55 6.85 7.81
N GLU A 263 0.68 5.65 8.36
CA GLU A 263 0.39 4.38 7.70
C GLU A 263 -1.05 3.91 7.95
N ARG A 264 -1.77 4.59 8.86
CA ARG A 264 -3.13 4.22 9.31
C ARG A 264 -3.25 2.76 9.76
N ALA A 265 -2.14 2.20 10.23
CA ALA A 265 -2.06 0.84 10.72
C ALA A 265 -1.85 0.86 12.23
N CYS A 266 -2.68 0.11 12.94
CA CYS A 266 -2.49 -0.18 14.36
C CYS A 266 -2.19 -1.67 14.51
N TYR A 267 -1.20 -1.97 15.31
CA TYR A 267 -0.85 -3.35 15.64
C TYR A 267 -0.46 -3.46 17.12
N VAL A 268 -0.61 -4.66 17.65
CA VAL A 268 -0.16 -5.00 18.99
C VAL A 268 1.12 -5.82 18.87
N GLU A 269 2.17 -5.36 19.51
CA GLU A 269 3.45 -6.05 19.61
C GLU A 269 3.56 -6.74 20.97
N TYR A 270 4.00 -8.00 20.96
CA TYR A 270 4.19 -8.80 22.17
C TYR A 270 5.66 -9.05 22.37
N TYR A 271 6.17 -8.57 23.50
CA TYR A 271 7.58 -8.65 23.89
C TYR A 271 7.79 -9.67 25.01
N ALA A 272 8.92 -10.36 24.98
CA ALA A 272 9.31 -11.28 26.02
C ALA A 272 9.60 -10.56 27.35
N LYS A 273 9.04 -11.03 28.46
CA LYS A 273 9.35 -10.55 29.81
C LYS A 273 10.45 -11.34 30.52
N LYS A 274 10.87 -12.46 29.94
CA LYS A 274 11.95 -13.30 30.46
C LYS A 274 12.67 -14.01 29.32
N ASN A 275 13.85 -14.55 29.61
CA ASN A 275 14.57 -15.43 28.72
C ASN A 275 13.86 -16.78 28.63
N GLY A 276 13.95 -17.47 27.48
CA GLY A 276 13.37 -18.80 27.33
C GLY A 276 13.16 -19.18 25.86
N PHE A 277 12.33 -20.18 25.67
CA PHE A 277 11.86 -20.63 24.38
C PHE A 277 10.38 -20.24 24.19
N VAL A 278 10.00 -19.86 22.99
CA VAL A 278 8.59 -19.63 22.66
C VAL A 278 7.90 -20.98 22.52
N THR A 279 6.87 -21.19 23.33
CA THR A 279 5.98 -22.36 23.26
C THR A 279 4.60 -21.96 22.77
N LEU A 280 3.92 -22.89 22.12
CA LEU A 280 2.54 -22.73 21.64
C LEU A 280 1.75 -23.96 22.06
N THR A 281 0.85 -23.79 23.02
CA THR A 281 -0.01 -24.85 23.53
C THR A 281 -1.46 -24.39 23.43
N GLU A 282 -2.30 -25.14 22.71
CA GLU A 282 -3.74 -24.83 22.54
C GLU A 282 -4.02 -23.39 22.07
N GLY A 283 -3.20 -22.85 21.17
CA GLY A 283 -3.36 -21.48 20.66
C GLY A 283 -2.84 -20.39 21.62
N LYS A 284 -2.24 -20.77 22.77
CA LYS A 284 -1.64 -19.84 23.73
C LYS A 284 -0.13 -19.81 23.55
N TYR A 285 0.42 -18.63 23.25
CA TYR A 285 1.85 -18.37 23.24
C TYR A 285 2.37 -18.12 24.63
N ASP A 286 3.48 -18.76 24.95
CA ASP A 286 4.17 -18.58 26.22
C ASP A 286 5.69 -18.56 26.04
N ILE A 287 6.42 -18.21 27.10
CA ILE A 287 7.87 -18.28 27.17
C ILE A 287 8.22 -19.17 28.35
N GLU A 288 8.90 -20.26 28.06
CA GLU A 288 9.37 -21.21 29.05
C GLU A 288 10.90 -21.23 29.06
N ASN A 289 11.49 -21.13 30.26
CA ASN A 289 12.93 -21.21 30.45
C ASN A 289 13.42 -22.67 30.57
N GLU A 290 12.49 -23.61 30.58
CA GLU A 290 12.75 -25.04 30.62
C GLU A 290 12.15 -25.71 29.38
N LEU A 291 12.97 -26.41 28.60
CA LEU A 291 12.56 -27.16 27.41
C LEU A 291 12.71 -28.64 27.69
N ASN A 292 11.58 -29.35 27.73
CA ASN A 292 11.53 -30.80 27.94
C ASN A 292 11.29 -31.50 26.61
N LEU A 293 12.25 -32.36 26.19
CA LEU A 293 12.23 -33.05 24.93
C LEU A 293 12.38 -34.58 25.17
N SER A 294 11.63 -35.37 24.43
CA SER A 294 11.79 -36.85 24.44
C SER A 294 13.05 -37.28 23.69
N SER A 295 13.43 -36.56 22.64
CA SER A 295 14.68 -36.75 21.91
C SER A 295 15.03 -35.49 21.13
N VAL A 296 16.28 -35.33 20.76
CA VAL A 296 16.76 -34.29 19.85
C VAL A 296 17.44 -34.92 18.69
N THR A 297 16.79 -34.96 17.51
CA THR A 297 17.36 -35.54 16.30
C THR A 297 17.82 -34.48 15.33
N PHE A 298 18.84 -34.78 14.52
CA PHE A 298 19.31 -33.85 13.49
C PHE A 298 18.23 -33.54 12.45
N LYS A 299 17.32 -34.47 12.21
CA LYS A 299 16.24 -34.31 11.24
C LYS A 299 15.14 -33.31 11.72
N GLU A 300 14.85 -33.32 13.01
CA GLU A 300 13.79 -32.52 13.61
C GLU A 300 14.27 -31.14 14.07
N PHE A 301 15.37 -31.09 14.76
CA PHE A 301 15.87 -29.87 15.38
C PHE A 301 17.20 -29.38 14.80
N GLY A 302 18.13 -30.25 14.46
CA GLY A 302 19.48 -29.93 14.00
C GLY A 302 20.31 -29.22 15.08
N ALA A 303 19.82 -28.13 15.64
CA ALA A 303 20.44 -27.42 16.74
C ALA A 303 19.39 -26.86 17.72
N VAL A 304 19.76 -26.81 19.02
CA VAL A 304 19.05 -26.13 20.09
C VAL A 304 19.97 -25.08 20.69
N LEU A 305 19.63 -23.81 20.53
CA LEU A 305 20.46 -22.65 20.90
C LEU A 305 19.79 -21.83 22.00
N GLY A 306 19.90 -22.27 23.25
CA GLY A 306 19.36 -21.55 24.40
C GLY A 306 20.24 -20.37 24.86
N GLY A 307 21.53 -20.42 24.59
CA GLY A 307 22.53 -19.46 25.09
C GLY A 307 23.02 -19.84 26.49
N LEU A 308 24.30 -19.50 26.77
CA LEU A 308 24.97 -19.91 28.02
C LEU A 308 24.62 -19.03 29.23
N ASP A 309 24.16 -17.78 29.01
CA ASP A 309 23.94 -16.78 30.07
C ASP A 309 22.47 -16.36 30.17
N LYS A 310 21.52 -17.28 29.87
CA LYS A 310 20.09 -16.92 29.78
C LYS A 310 19.20 -17.62 30.83
N ASN A 311 19.78 -18.36 31.75
CA ASN A 311 19.08 -19.21 32.71
C ASN A 311 18.08 -20.15 32.04
N ILE A 312 18.53 -20.78 30.96
CA ILE A 312 17.72 -21.71 30.17
C ILE A 312 18.20 -23.15 30.44
N THR A 313 17.23 -24.01 30.77
CA THR A 313 17.43 -25.43 31.01
C THR A 313 16.86 -26.23 29.83
N VAL A 314 17.63 -27.17 29.30
CA VAL A 314 17.17 -28.15 28.33
C VAL A 314 17.27 -29.54 28.94
N ASN A 315 16.14 -30.23 29.06
CA ASN A 315 16.04 -31.61 29.51
C ASN A 315 15.70 -32.50 28.33
N VAL A 316 16.55 -33.48 28.06
CA VAL A 316 16.32 -34.50 27.04
C VAL A 316 16.20 -35.84 27.73
N LYS A 317 15.01 -36.46 27.66
CA LYS A 317 14.75 -37.75 28.30
C LYS A 317 14.22 -38.73 27.29
N SER A 318 15.06 -39.68 26.85
CA SER A 318 14.61 -40.76 25.98
C SER A 318 13.57 -41.63 26.68
N SER A 319 12.55 -41.99 25.91
CA SER A 319 11.55 -42.97 26.34
C SER A 319 11.98 -44.43 26.12
N SER A 320 13.11 -44.64 25.42
CA SER A 320 13.63 -45.95 25.05
C SER A 320 15.12 -46.02 25.34
N ASP A 321 15.56 -47.09 25.96
CA ASP A 321 17.00 -47.39 26.19
C ASP A 321 17.75 -47.78 24.90
N LEU A 322 17.03 -47.96 23.80
CA LEU A 322 17.59 -48.38 22.51
C LEU A 322 17.76 -47.21 21.52
N GLU A 323 17.21 -46.06 21.84
CA GLU A 323 17.27 -44.88 20.97
C GLU A 323 18.13 -43.79 21.60
N ASP A 324 18.85 -43.05 20.77
CA ASP A 324 19.63 -41.90 21.20
C ASP A 324 18.68 -40.81 21.75
N ALA A 325 18.89 -40.35 22.96
CA ALA A 325 18.26 -39.17 23.51
C ALA A 325 18.71 -37.93 22.70
N VAL A 326 19.99 -37.86 22.37
CA VAL A 326 20.55 -36.86 21.48
C VAL A 326 21.17 -37.55 20.28
N GLY A 327 20.57 -37.43 19.13
CA GLY A 327 20.96 -38.07 17.87
C GLY A 327 22.29 -37.54 17.33
N SER A 328 22.86 -38.31 16.39
CA SER A 328 24.16 -37.98 15.79
C SER A 328 24.12 -36.60 15.05
N GLY A 329 25.19 -35.83 15.17
CA GLY A 329 25.39 -34.55 14.49
C GLY A 329 24.59 -33.34 15.05
N VAL A 330 23.89 -33.52 16.16
CA VAL A 330 23.13 -32.47 16.83
C VAL A 330 24.05 -31.49 17.57
N TYR A 331 23.67 -30.21 17.59
CA TYR A 331 24.31 -29.18 18.40
C TYR A 331 23.33 -28.65 19.46
N ILE A 332 23.71 -28.68 20.74
CA ILE A 332 22.91 -28.09 21.83
C ILE A 332 23.79 -27.11 22.59
N GLU A 333 23.29 -25.89 22.79
CA GLU A 333 23.91 -24.86 23.61
C GLU A 333 22.86 -24.27 24.56
N CYS A 334 23.07 -24.37 25.88
CA CYS A 334 22.21 -23.75 26.91
C CYS A 334 22.98 -23.59 28.22
N GLU A 335 22.41 -22.94 29.21
CA GLU A 335 23.06 -22.79 30.51
C GLU A 335 23.08 -24.11 31.26
N THR A 336 21.96 -24.80 31.35
CA THR A 336 21.86 -26.11 31.99
C THR A 336 21.34 -27.16 31.00
N LEU A 337 22.06 -28.23 30.81
CA LEU A 337 21.69 -29.36 29.96
C LEU A 337 21.65 -30.66 30.75
N VAL A 338 20.50 -31.29 30.78
CA VAL A 338 20.32 -32.61 31.39
C VAL A 338 19.93 -33.64 30.29
N VAL A 339 20.74 -34.66 30.10
CA VAL A 339 20.45 -35.70 29.12
C VAL A 339 20.29 -37.05 29.86
N ASN A 340 19.12 -37.65 29.73
CA ASN A 340 18.82 -38.99 30.21
C ASN A 340 18.68 -39.92 29.02
N GLY A 341 19.75 -40.69 28.71
CA GLY A 341 19.80 -41.60 27.60
C GLY A 341 21.12 -41.50 26.81
N MET A 342 21.18 -42.13 25.64
CA MET A 342 22.38 -42.20 24.81
C MET A 342 22.62 -40.89 24.05
N VAL A 343 23.91 -40.54 23.86
CA VAL A 343 24.35 -39.40 23.03
C VAL A 343 25.07 -39.96 21.80
N GLY A 344 24.51 -39.67 20.65
CA GLY A 344 25.01 -40.15 19.36
C GLY A 344 26.32 -39.50 18.91
N GLY A 345 26.90 -40.05 17.84
CA GLY A 345 28.20 -39.62 17.32
C GLY A 345 28.19 -38.23 16.67
N ASN A 346 29.33 -37.56 16.63
CA ASN A 346 29.52 -36.21 16.06
C ASN A 346 28.59 -35.14 16.65
N THR A 347 28.03 -35.39 17.83
CA THR A 347 27.19 -34.44 18.58
C THR A 347 28.06 -33.43 19.30
N THR A 348 27.59 -32.19 19.41
CA THR A 348 28.25 -31.14 20.21
C THR A 348 27.30 -30.63 21.29
N LEU A 349 27.64 -30.86 22.56
CA LEU A 349 26.93 -30.38 23.72
C LEU A 349 27.75 -29.27 24.39
N LYS A 350 27.16 -28.11 24.59
CA LYS A 350 27.79 -26.96 25.21
C LYS A 350 26.87 -26.37 26.28
N ALA A 351 27.32 -26.43 27.54
CA ALA A 351 26.53 -25.92 28.65
C ALA A 351 27.45 -25.41 29.77
N LYS A 352 26.94 -24.54 30.66
CA LYS A 352 27.62 -24.25 31.94
C LYS A 352 27.52 -25.45 32.85
N ASN A 353 26.33 -26.00 33.00
CA ASN A 353 26.06 -27.18 33.81
C ASN A 353 25.56 -28.30 32.91
N LEU A 354 26.38 -29.35 32.74
CA LEU A 354 26.06 -30.52 31.93
C LEU A 354 25.89 -31.76 32.82
N LYS A 355 24.73 -32.40 32.69
CA LYS A 355 24.45 -33.68 33.34
C LYS A 355 24.07 -34.71 32.27
N VAL A 356 24.82 -35.83 32.18
CA VAL A 356 24.53 -36.91 31.25
C VAL A 356 24.38 -38.21 31.99
N TYR A 357 23.16 -38.74 32.02
CA TYR A 357 22.81 -40.03 32.59
C TYR A 357 22.63 -41.05 31.46
N GLY A 358 23.75 -41.61 30.99
CA GLY A 358 23.74 -42.56 29.87
C GLY A 358 25.10 -42.69 29.20
N THR A 359 25.13 -43.36 28.08
CA THR A 359 26.35 -43.59 27.31
C THR A 359 26.57 -42.51 26.27
N THR A 360 27.82 -42.17 26.01
CA THR A 360 28.21 -41.18 25.02
C THR A 360 29.08 -41.78 23.93
N SER A 361 28.86 -41.41 22.68
CA SER A 361 29.73 -41.81 21.59
C SER A 361 31.12 -41.19 21.73
N SER A 362 32.16 -41.93 21.38
CA SER A 362 33.54 -41.46 21.38
C SER A 362 33.82 -40.27 20.45
N THR A 363 32.94 -40.01 19.48
CA THR A 363 33.03 -38.88 18.54
C THR A 363 32.25 -37.66 18.98
N SER A 364 31.49 -37.73 20.08
CA SER A 364 30.78 -36.59 20.63
C SER A 364 31.75 -35.62 21.32
N LYS A 365 31.42 -34.32 21.27
CA LYS A 365 32.16 -33.23 21.90
C LYS A 365 31.33 -32.59 23.00
N MET A 366 31.86 -32.48 24.18
CA MET A 366 31.20 -31.90 25.34
C MET A 366 32.04 -30.76 25.92
N TYR A 367 31.42 -29.64 26.10
CA TYR A 367 32.02 -28.44 26.68
C TYR A 367 31.14 -27.96 27.86
N ALA A 368 31.70 -27.97 29.04
CA ALA A 368 30.99 -27.56 30.26
C ALA A 368 31.95 -26.92 31.26
N GLU A 369 31.42 -26.00 32.06
CA GLU A 369 32.10 -25.49 33.29
C GLU A 369 31.99 -26.56 34.39
N ASN A 370 30.80 -27.12 34.54
CA ASN A 370 30.52 -28.19 35.50
C ASN A 370 29.89 -29.37 34.77
N ALA A 371 30.52 -30.57 34.89
CA ALA A 371 30.02 -31.78 34.24
C ALA A 371 29.82 -32.90 35.29
N TYR A 372 28.70 -33.61 35.19
CA TYR A 372 28.33 -34.70 36.10
C TYR A 372 27.84 -35.92 35.30
#